data_42179f7f31d7a62a79361c06bdae8312
#
_entry.id   42179f7f31d7a62a79361c06bdae8312
#
_cell.length_a   1.000
_cell.length_b   1.000
_cell.length_c   1.000
_cell.angle_alpha   90.00
_cell.angle_beta   90.00
_cell.angle_gamma   90.00
#
_symmetry.space_group_name_H-M   'P 1'
#
loop_
_entity.id
_entity.type
_entity.pdbx_description
1 polymer ?
#
loop_
_entity_poly.entity_id
_entity_poly.type
_entity_poly.pdbx_seq_one_letter_code
_entity_poly.pdbx_strand_id
1 'polypeptide(L)' 'RDSSLSDMLLIDYALYHLEADLRWIELTISRLMKLKEEILYESTNN' A
#
# COMPACT_ATOMS: atom_id res chain seq x y z
N ARG A 1 13.80 12.17 -32.29
CA ARG A 1 12.88 11.26 -31.69
C ARG A 1 13.18 11.07 -30.23
N ASP A 2 12.17 11.13 -29.39
CA ASP A 2 12.39 11.24 -27.97
C ASP A 2 12.03 9.98 -27.20
N SER A 3 12.75 8.90 -27.49
CA SER A 3 12.52 7.70 -26.74
C SER A 3 12.93 7.86 -25.28
N SER A 4 13.94 8.71 -25.01
CA SER A 4 14.34 8.91 -23.62
C SER A 4 13.27 9.62 -22.80
N LEU A 5 12.53 10.53 -23.41
CA LEU A 5 11.43 11.17 -22.70
C LEU A 5 10.31 10.19 -22.43
N SER A 6 10.01 9.34 -23.40
CA SER A 6 9.02 8.29 -23.20
C SER A 6 9.43 7.35 -22.08
N ASP A 7 10.71 6.98 -22.06
CA ASP A 7 11.22 6.10 -21.02
C ASP A 7 11.10 6.75 -19.67
N MET A 8 11.41 8.03 -19.57
CA MET A 8 11.29 8.75 -18.30
C MET A 8 9.85 8.76 -17.80
N LEU A 9 8.92 8.98 -18.72
CA LEU A 9 7.51 9.00 -18.31
C LEU A 9 7.05 7.64 -17.82
N LEU A 10 7.50 6.57 -18.46
CA LEU A 10 7.16 5.22 -18.01
C LEU A 10 7.76 4.93 -16.66
N ILE A 11 9.00 5.33 -16.45
CA ILE A 11 9.66 5.11 -15.18
C ILE A 11 8.96 5.91 -14.08
N ASP A 12 8.62 7.14 -14.35
CA ASP A 12 7.90 7.96 -13.38
C ASP A 12 6.57 7.31 -13.00
N TYR A 13 5.84 6.84 -13.99
CA TYR A 13 4.58 6.20 -13.72
C TYR A 13 4.78 4.98 -12.82
N ALA A 14 5.78 4.16 -13.13
CA ALA A 14 6.02 2.96 -12.35
C ALA A 14 6.40 3.30 -10.91
N LEU A 15 7.22 4.33 -10.73
CA LEU A 15 7.64 4.74 -9.39
C LEU A 15 6.47 5.24 -8.56
N TYR A 16 5.63 6.08 -9.16
CA TYR A 16 4.46 6.59 -8.45
C TYR A 16 3.49 5.47 -8.12
N HIS A 17 3.35 4.54 -9.03
CA HIS A 17 2.48 3.40 -8.81
C HIS A 17 2.98 2.55 -7.64
N LEU A 18 4.29 2.30 -7.60
CA LEU A 18 4.88 1.52 -6.51
C LEU A 18 4.75 2.24 -5.19
N GLU A 19 4.93 3.54 -5.18
CA GLU A 19 4.77 4.33 -3.95
C GLU A 19 3.34 4.23 -3.43
N ALA A 20 2.39 4.33 -4.33
CA ALA A 20 0.99 4.21 -3.93
C ALA A 20 0.68 2.83 -3.37
N ASP A 21 1.22 1.79 -4.01
CA ASP A 21 1.03 0.44 -3.54
C ASP A 21 1.62 0.23 -2.14
N LEU A 22 2.83 0.72 -1.94
CA LEU A 22 3.48 0.61 -0.63
C LEU A 22 2.66 1.30 0.44
N ARG A 23 2.17 2.48 0.12
CA ARG A 23 1.37 3.23 1.08
C ARG A 23 0.10 2.45 1.44
N TRP A 24 -0.54 1.90 0.43
CA TRP A 24 -1.75 1.13 0.66
C TRP A 24 -1.47 -0.09 1.52
N ILE A 25 -0.37 -0.79 1.22
CA ILE A 25 0.01 -1.98 1.97
C ILE A 25 0.26 -1.63 3.43
N GLU A 26 1.01 -0.57 3.68
CA GLU A 26 1.32 -0.16 5.06
C GLU A 26 0.06 0.17 5.83
N LEU A 27 -0.85 0.92 5.20
CA LEU A 27 -2.10 1.28 5.86
C LEU A 27 -2.96 0.05 6.10
N THR A 28 -2.98 -0.86 5.14
CA THR A 28 -3.79 -2.04 5.25
C THR A 28 -3.28 -2.96 6.35
N ILE A 29 -1.97 -3.10 6.47
CA ILE A 29 -1.40 -3.90 7.55
C ILE A 29 -1.80 -3.33 8.89
N SER A 30 -1.71 -2.02 9.06
CA SER A 30 -2.09 -1.38 10.31
C SER A 30 -3.56 -1.65 10.64
N ARG A 31 -4.40 -1.55 9.63
CA ARG A 31 -5.83 -1.79 9.83
C ARG A 31 -6.13 -3.23 10.17
N LEU A 32 -5.43 -4.15 9.53
CA LEU A 32 -5.62 -5.56 9.82
C LEU A 32 -5.18 -5.90 11.24
N MET A 33 -4.09 -5.31 11.68
CA MET A 33 -3.64 -5.54 13.05
C MET A 33 -4.64 -5.00 14.06
N LYS A 34 -5.22 -3.86 13.76
CA LYS A 34 -6.23 -3.28 14.64
C LYS A 34 -7.48 -4.15 14.67
N LEU A 35 -7.88 -4.64 13.52
CA LEU A 35 -9.03 -5.53 13.43
C LEU A 35 -8.78 -6.80 14.23
N LYS A 36 -7.59 -7.34 14.12
CA LYS A 36 -7.23 -8.54 14.88
C LYS A 36 -7.36 -8.30 16.36
N GLU A 37 -6.89 -7.14 16.84
CA GLU A 37 -7.00 -6.81 18.25
C GLU A 37 -8.45 -6.74 18.70
N GLU A 38 -9.29 -6.15 17.85
CA GLU A 38 -10.70 -6.03 18.19
C GLU A 38 -11.37 -7.40 18.27
N ILE A 39 -11.04 -8.27 17.34
CA ILE A 39 -11.61 -9.60 17.33
C ILE A 39 -11.18 -10.38 18.57
N LEU A 40 -9.90 -10.30 18.92
CA LEU A 40 -9.39 -10.97 20.10
C LEU A 40 -10.03 -10.43 21.37
N TYR A 41 -10.22 -9.12 21.42
CA TYR A 41 -10.86 -8.51 22.59
C TYR A 41 -12.28 -9.01 22.77
N GLU A 42 -13.03 -9.05 21.68
CA GLU A 42 -14.40 -9.55 21.75
C GLU A 42 -14.45 -11.01 22.13
N SER A 43 -13.51 -11.78 21.61
CA SER A 43 -13.43 -13.21 21.95
C SER A 43 -13.19 -13.42 23.43
N THR A 44 -12.30 -12.61 24.00
CA THR A 44 -11.96 -12.74 25.41
C THR A 44 -13.08 -12.26 26.31
N ASN A 45 -13.86 -11.33 25.80
CA ASN A 45 -14.91 -10.71 26.59
C ASN A 45 -16.16 -11.58 26.69
N ASN A 46 -16.23 -12.56 25.84
CA ASN A 46 -17.34 -13.49 25.86
C ASN A 46 -17.03 -14.67 26.75
#